data_d6fa416fa2895f086279ac35ac380662
#
_entry.id   d6fa416fa2895f086279ac35ac380662
#
_cell.length_a   1.000
_cell.length_b   1.000
_cell.length_c   1.000
_cell.angle_alpha   90.00
_cell.angle_beta   90.00
_cell.angle_gamma   90.00
#
_symmetry.space_group_name_H-M   'P 1'
#
loop_
_entity.id
_entity.type
_entity.pdbx_description
1 polymer ?
#
loop_
_entity_poly.entity_id
_entity_poly.type
_entity_poly.pdbx_seq_one_letter_code
_entity_poly.pdbx_strand_id
1 'polypeptide(L)'
;MRTFVGAPLFDGFGWRDDAALVTEGEAIAALVPYAERPLGETVDLGGGVLAPGFVDWQVNGGGGLLFNDAPTPETISAIAAAHRRFGTTAIAPTVITDAPEVLRAALEAAAQPIAGSLGAHVEGPFIDVRRKGAHPAQHIRVMTEADADALIAARVRVVTVAPASVSLALIGKL
;
A
#
# COMPACT_ATOMS: atom_id res chain seq x y z
N MET A 1 -24.75 11.03 5.41
CA MET A 1 -24.85 10.55 4.03
C MET A 1 -24.47 11.69 3.11
N ARG A 2 -23.56 11.46 2.16
CA ARG A 2 -23.13 12.43 1.13
C ARG A 2 -23.28 11.82 -0.25
N THR A 3 -23.61 12.64 -1.23
CA THR A 3 -23.77 12.19 -2.61
C THR A 3 -22.82 12.99 -3.50
N PHE A 4 -21.93 12.31 -4.19
CA PHE A 4 -20.96 12.92 -5.11
C PHE A 4 -21.50 12.82 -6.55
N VAL A 5 -21.48 13.94 -7.27
CA VAL A 5 -22.02 14.11 -8.63
C VAL A 5 -21.10 14.99 -9.47
N GLY A 6 -21.41 15.18 -10.75
CA GLY A 6 -20.75 16.16 -11.61
C GLY A 6 -19.43 15.68 -12.22
N ALA A 7 -19.17 14.36 -12.21
CA ALA A 7 -18.03 13.75 -12.90
C ALA A 7 -18.40 12.38 -13.45
N PRO A 8 -17.84 11.96 -14.60
CA PRO A 8 -17.87 10.57 -15.03
C PRO A 8 -17.28 9.67 -13.94
N LEU A 9 -17.94 8.53 -13.70
CA LEU A 9 -17.54 7.61 -12.65
C LEU A 9 -16.99 6.31 -13.25
N PHE A 10 -15.80 5.89 -12.83
CA PHE A 10 -15.25 4.57 -13.09
C PHE A 10 -15.39 3.70 -11.85
N ASP A 11 -16.14 2.60 -11.94
CA ASP A 11 -16.44 1.74 -10.78
C ASP A 11 -15.42 0.61 -10.54
N GLY A 12 -14.31 0.62 -11.29
CA GLY A 12 -13.29 -0.43 -11.29
C GLY A 12 -13.48 -1.45 -12.42
N PHE A 13 -14.63 -1.48 -13.07
CA PHE A 13 -14.98 -2.39 -14.16
C PHE A 13 -15.44 -1.65 -15.44
N GLY A 14 -16.14 -0.54 -15.28
CA GLY A 14 -16.67 0.22 -16.39
C GLY A 14 -16.97 1.67 -16.04
N TRP A 15 -17.22 2.45 -17.09
CA TRP A 15 -17.59 3.86 -16.98
C TRP A 15 -19.10 4.03 -16.81
N ARG A 16 -19.50 5.03 -16.03
CA ARG A 16 -20.88 5.45 -15.78
C ARG A 16 -20.95 6.97 -15.89
N ASP A 17 -21.55 7.45 -16.97
CA ASP A 17 -21.61 8.89 -17.24
C ASP A 17 -22.73 9.61 -16.48
N ASP A 18 -23.80 8.88 -16.12
CA ASP A 18 -24.97 9.40 -15.40
C ASP A 18 -25.14 8.67 -14.07
N ALA A 19 -24.16 8.81 -13.19
CA ALA A 19 -24.19 8.15 -11.89
C ALA A 19 -23.88 9.12 -10.75
N ALA A 20 -24.37 8.77 -9.57
CA ALA A 20 -24.04 9.40 -8.31
C ALA A 20 -23.46 8.36 -7.34
N LEU A 21 -22.36 8.72 -6.67
CA LEU A 21 -21.78 7.95 -5.60
C LEU A 21 -22.34 8.41 -4.26
N VAL A 22 -22.97 7.51 -3.54
CA VAL A 22 -23.52 7.77 -2.20
C VAL A 22 -22.60 7.16 -1.14
N THR A 23 -22.23 7.96 -0.14
CA THR A 23 -21.45 7.50 1.00
C THR A 23 -22.20 7.68 2.30
N GLU A 24 -21.93 6.77 3.26
CA GLU A 24 -22.37 6.87 4.64
C GLU A 24 -21.15 6.76 5.55
N GLY A 25 -20.80 7.87 6.22
CA GLY A 25 -19.50 7.98 6.88
C GLY A 25 -18.35 7.82 5.88
N GLU A 26 -17.47 6.85 6.13
CA GLU A 26 -16.32 6.53 5.30
C GLU A 26 -16.57 5.40 4.30
N ALA A 27 -17.78 4.85 4.26
CA ALA A 27 -18.12 3.73 3.40
C ALA A 27 -18.92 4.18 2.16
N ILE A 28 -18.68 3.51 1.04
CA ILE A 28 -19.55 3.60 -0.14
C ILE A 28 -20.83 2.83 0.17
N ALA A 29 -21.97 3.53 0.18
CA ALA A 29 -23.27 2.94 0.41
C ALA A 29 -23.93 2.46 -0.89
N ALA A 30 -23.83 3.25 -1.97
CA ALA A 30 -24.43 2.89 -3.24
C ALA A 30 -23.79 3.64 -4.42
N LEU A 31 -23.95 3.06 -5.60
CA LEU A 31 -23.86 3.74 -6.90
C LEU A 31 -25.26 3.71 -7.51
N VAL A 32 -25.81 4.87 -7.81
CA VAL A 32 -27.18 5.02 -8.34
C VAL A 32 -27.19 5.90 -9.59
N PRO A 33 -28.20 5.76 -10.47
CA PRO A 33 -28.43 6.75 -11.51
C PRO A 33 -28.58 8.13 -10.89
N TYR A 34 -28.10 9.18 -11.56
CA TYR A 34 -28.17 10.56 -11.06
C TYR A 34 -29.58 10.98 -10.68
N ALA A 35 -30.58 10.56 -11.46
CA ALA A 35 -32.00 10.88 -11.22
C ALA A 35 -32.57 10.22 -9.95
N GLU A 36 -31.96 9.12 -9.50
CA GLU A 36 -32.39 8.32 -8.33
C GLU A 36 -31.61 8.65 -7.07
N ARG A 37 -30.72 9.65 -7.13
CA ARG A 37 -29.89 10.00 -5.97
C ARG A 37 -30.75 10.43 -4.77
N PRO A 38 -30.37 10.04 -3.56
CA PRO A 38 -31.11 10.42 -2.37
C PRO A 38 -31.02 11.93 -2.12
N LEU A 39 -32.06 12.48 -1.52
CA LEU A 39 -32.03 13.86 -1.02
C LEU A 39 -31.06 13.96 0.16
N GLY A 40 -30.26 15.02 0.21
CA GLY A 40 -29.29 15.25 1.27
C GLY A 40 -28.11 16.12 0.82
N GLU A 41 -27.00 16.01 1.53
CA GLU A 41 -25.76 16.73 1.21
C GLU A 41 -25.22 16.24 -0.15
N THR A 42 -25.14 17.17 -1.11
CA THR A 42 -24.60 16.88 -2.45
C THR A 42 -23.28 17.63 -2.62
N VAL A 43 -22.27 16.90 -3.08
CA VAL A 43 -20.95 17.42 -3.44
C VAL A 43 -20.83 17.38 -4.96
N ASP A 44 -20.86 18.53 -5.60
CA ASP A 44 -20.59 18.64 -7.03
C ASP A 44 -19.07 18.69 -7.25
N LEU A 45 -18.55 17.74 -8.02
CA LEU A 45 -17.11 17.63 -8.32
C LEU A 45 -16.65 18.62 -9.39
N GLY A 46 -17.58 19.21 -10.14
CA GLY A 46 -17.29 20.22 -11.17
C GLY A 46 -16.49 19.67 -12.36
N GLY A 47 -16.58 18.38 -12.63
CA GLY A 47 -15.83 17.68 -13.70
C GLY A 47 -14.71 16.80 -13.15
N GLY A 48 -13.75 16.47 -14.01
CA GLY A 48 -12.72 15.48 -13.70
C GLY A 48 -13.23 14.05 -13.83
N VAL A 49 -12.74 13.15 -13.02
CA VAL A 49 -13.11 11.73 -12.97
C VAL A 49 -13.24 11.28 -11.52
N LEU A 50 -14.33 10.61 -11.20
CA LEU A 50 -14.46 9.89 -9.93
C LEU A 50 -14.12 8.42 -10.15
N ALA A 51 -13.08 7.93 -9.48
CA ALA A 51 -12.61 6.56 -9.60
C ALA A 51 -12.11 6.03 -8.26
N PRO A 52 -11.98 4.70 -8.08
CA PRO A 52 -11.20 4.16 -6.97
C PRO A 52 -9.79 4.73 -6.97
N GLY A 53 -9.27 5.08 -5.79
CA GLY A 53 -7.90 5.53 -5.66
C GLY A 53 -6.92 4.40 -5.99
N PHE A 54 -5.73 4.77 -6.47
CA PHE A 54 -4.68 3.78 -6.74
C PHE A 54 -4.21 3.12 -5.44
N VAL A 55 -3.92 1.82 -5.56
CA VAL A 55 -3.28 1.03 -4.52
C VAL A 55 -1.88 0.68 -5.02
N ASP A 56 -0.87 1.17 -4.33
CA ASP A 56 0.53 0.91 -4.67
C ASP A 56 1.18 0.06 -3.59
N TRP A 57 1.51 -1.17 -3.93
CA TRP A 57 2.07 -2.13 -2.98
C TRP A 57 3.60 -2.28 -3.04
N GLN A 58 4.28 -1.38 -3.76
CA GLN A 58 5.74 -1.30 -3.72
C GLN A 58 6.19 0.16 -3.71
N VAL A 59 6.28 0.76 -2.53
CA VAL A 59 6.64 2.16 -2.36
C VAL A 59 7.83 2.29 -1.41
N ASN A 60 9.03 2.46 -1.98
CA ASN A 60 10.27 2.62 -1.22
C ASN A 60 10.42 4.01 -0.61
N GLY A 61 9.75 5.01 -1.18
CA GLY A 61 9.81 6.38 -0.70
C GLY A 61 8.91 7.33 -1.47
N GLY A 62 8.94 8.60 -1.09
CA GLY A 62 8.18 9.67 -1.72
C GLY A 62 8.38 10.99 -0.96
N GLY A 63 8.13 12.12 -1.65
CA GLY A 63 8.27 13.43 -1.03
C GLY A 63 9.69 13.78 -0.56
N GLY A 64 10.71 13.16 -1.15
CA GLY A 64 12.12 13.34 -0.75
C GLY A 64 12.58 12.42 0.39
N LEU A 65 11.75 11.46 0.81
CA LEU A 65 12.05 10.50 1.87
C LEU A 65 12.21 9.09 1.31
N LEU A 66 13.11 8.30 1.90
CA LEU A 66 13.23 6.86 1.70
C LEU A 66 12.86 6.14 3.00
N PHE A 67 12.07 5.07 2.90
CA PHE A 67 11.62 4.33 4.08
C PHE A 67 12.78 3.63 4.79
N ASN A 68 13.78 3.11 4.05
CA ASN A 68 14.96 2.51 4.64
C ASN A 68 15.79 3.50 5.49
N ASP A 69 15.87 4.77 5.07
CA ASP A 69 16.72 5.77 5.75
C ASP A 69 16.14 6.17 7.12
N ALA A 70 14.81 6.16 7.24
CA ALA A 70 14.11 6.49 8.47
C ALA A 70 12.81 5.66 8.58
N PRO A 71 12.90 4.40 9.02
CA PRO A 71 11.74 3.50 9.09
C PRO A 71 10.87 3.83 10.32
N THR A 72 10.08 4.90 10.21
CA THR A 72 9.18 5.38 11.26
C THR A 72 7.75 5.57 10.76
N PRO A 73 6.74 5.60 11.66
CA PRO A 73 5.35 5.88 11.30
C PRO A 73 5.19 7.24 10.61
N GLU A 74 5.96 8.25 11.02
CA GLU A 74 5.93 9.59 10.45
C GLU A 74 6.41 9.59 9.00
N THR A 75 7.47 8.83 8.72
CA THR A 75 7.98 8.64 7.35
C THR A 75 6.95 7.97 6.46
N ILE A 76 6.27 6.91 6.94
CA ILE A 76 5.19 6.26 6.20
C ILE A 76 4.06 7.25 5.91
N SER A 77 3.64 8.03 6.90
CA SER A 77 2.59 9.05 6.75
C SER A 77 2.97 10.11 5.71
N ALA A 78 4.21 10.58 5.73
CA ALA A 78 4.70 11.60 4.80
C ALA A 78 4.78 11.04 3.35
N ILE A 79 5.26 9.81 3.19
CA ILE A 79 5.29 9.11 1.89
C ILE A 79 3.86 8.93 1.36
N ALA A 80 2.93 8.43 2.17
CA ALA A 80 1.52 8.26 1.79
C ALA A 80 0.89 9.59 1.37
N ALA A 81 1.16 10.69 2.09
CA ALA A 81 0.67 12.02 1.75
C ALA A 81 1.24 12.53 0.41
N ALA A 82 2.52 12.25 0.13
CA ALA A 82 3.15 12.63 -1.13
C ALA A 82 2.49 11.91 -2.33
N HIS A 83 2.22 10.61 -2.20
CA HIS A 83 1.58 9.81 -3.25
C HIS A 83 0.09 10.14 -3.43
N ARG A 84 -0.60 10.51 -2.34
CA ARG A 84 -2.03 10.90 -2.39
C ARG A 84 -2.30 12.06 -3.34
N ARG A 85 -1.36 12.98 -3.51
CA ARG A 85 -1.47 14.10 -4.44
C ARG A 85 -1.62 13.68 -5.90
N PHE A 86 -1.26 12.43 -6.22
CA PHE A 86 -1.35 11.83 -7.55
C PHE A 86 -2.44 10.74 -7.65
N GLY A 87 -3.32 10.65 -6.64
CA GLY A 87 -4.45 9.73 -6.65
C GLY A 87 -4.20 8.38 -5.99
N THR A 88 -3.03 8.13 -5.40
CA THR A 88 -2.77 6.92 -4.63
C THR A 88 -3.38 7.06 -3.23
N THR A 89 -4.33 6.22 -2.89
CA THR A 89 -5.05 6.26 -1.60
C THR A 89 -4.52 5.26 -0.59
N ALA A 90 -3.80 4.22 -1.06
CA ALA A 90 -3.18 3.23 -0.19
C ALA A 90 -1.81 2.81 -0.73
N ILE A 91 -0.85 2.65 0.15
CA ILE A 91 0.52 2.20 -0.16
C ILE A 91 0.91 1.03 0.74
N ALA A 92 1.77 0.13 0.22
CA ALA A 92 2.57 -0.75 1.06
C ALA A 92 3.99 -0.17 1.15
N PRO A 93 4.35 0.48 2.29
CA PRO A 93 5.71 0.96 2.48
C PRO A 93 6.69 -0.20 2.37
N THR A 94 7.66 -0.05 1.47
CA THR A 94 8.58 -1.11 1.09
C THR A 94 9.95 -0.88 1.70
N VAL A 95 10.37 -1.81 2.54
CA VAL A 95 11.75 -1.89 3.02
C VAL A 95 12.52 -2.87 2.14
N ILE A 96 13.62 -2.40 1.52
CA ILE A 96 14.53 -3.26 0.79
C ILE A 96 15.55 -3.90 1.75
N THR A 97 16.34 -4.86 1.25
CA THR A 97 17.46 -5.46 1.96
C THR A 97 18.31 -4.40 2.67
N ASP A 98 18.51 -4.56 3.97
CA ASP A 98 19.32 -3.67 4.80
C ASP A 98 19.81 -4.43 6.04
N ALA A 99 20.45 -3.71 6.98
CA ALA A 99 20.81 -4.23 8.28
C ALA A 99 19.58 -4.75 9.04
N PRO A 100 19.72 -5.82 9.86
CA PRO A 100 18.58 -6.41 10.58
C PRO A 100 17.79 -5.42 11.44
N GLU A 101 18.46 -4.40 11.97
CA GLU A 101 17.87 -3.35 12.80
C GLU A 101 16.92 -2.47 11.99
N VAL A 102 17.25 -2.16 10.72
CA VAL A 102 16.42 -1.39 9.79
C VAL A 102 15.16 -2.18 9.46
N LEU A 103 15.31 -3.48 9.11
CA LEU A 103 14.16 -4.33 8.85
C LEU A 103 13.22 -4.41 10.05
N ARG A 104 13.77 -4.62 11.26
CA ARG A 104 12.97 -4.68 12.48
C ARG A 104 12.21 -3.38 12.73
N ALA A 105 12.89 -2.23 12.64
CA ALA A 105 12.25 -0.92 12.80
C ALA A 105 11.16 -0.67 11.75
N ALA A 106 11.38 -1.08 10.49
CA ALA A 106 10.39 -0.96 9.43
C ALA A 106 9.13 -1.80 9.71
N LEU A 107 9.29 -3.04 10.23
CA LEU A 107 8.17 -3.89 10.61
C LEU A 107 7.38 -3.29 11.78
N GLU A 108 8.07 -2.79 12.80
CA GLU A 108 7.46 -2.12 13.96
C GLU A 108 6.68 -0.86 13.54
N ALA A 109 7.26 -0.03 12.66
CA ALA A 109 6.62 1.16 12.13
C ALA A 109 5.37 0.84 11.31
N ALA A 110 5.48 -0.12 10.38
CA ALA A 110 4.39 -0.46 9.48
C ALA A 110 3.25 -1.26 10.16
N ALA A 111 3.48 -1.80 11.35
CA ALA A 111 2.43 -2.43 12.17
C ALA A 111 1.49 -1.40 12.83
N GLN A 112 1.86 -0.12 12.86
CA GLN A 112 1.02 0.93 13.42
C GLN A 112 -0.16 1.27 12.49
N PRO A 113 -1.32 1.67 13.04
CA PRO A 113 -2.45 2.12 12.25
C PRO A 113 -2.16 3.50 11.63
N ILE A 114 -1.75 3.50 10.37
CA ILE A 114 -1.39 4.71 9.63
C ILE A 114 -2.36 4.88 8.45
N ALA A 115 -2.98 6.05 8.34
CA ALA A 115 -3.91 6.34 7.27
C ALA A 115 -3.22 6.25 5.88
N GLY A 116 -3.76 5.39 5.01
CA GLY A 116 -3.20 5.13 3.69
C GLY A 116 -2.06 4.09 3.67
N SER A 117 -1.73 3.44 4.80
CA SER A 117 -0.82 2.30 4.84
C SER A 117 -1.58 0.99 4.84
N LEU A 118 -1.15 0.05 4.01
CA LEU A 118 -1.64 -1.33 3.98
C LEU A 118 -0.86 -2.26 4.92
N GLY A 119 0.22 -1.78 5.51
CA GLY A 119 1.22 -2.59 6.21
C GLY A 119 2.45 -2.84 5.33
N ALA A 120 3.48 -3.47 5.90
CA ALA A 120 4.79 -3.61 5.26
C ALA A 120 4.77 -4.45 3.99
N HIS A 121 5.56 -4.02 3.00
CA HIS A 121 6.15 -4.86 1.98
C HIS A 121 7.64 -5.05 2.29
N VAL A 122 8.07 -6.30 2.39
CA VAL A 122 9.47 -6.67 2.64
C VAL A 122 10.08 -7.21 1.36
N GLU A 123 11.02 -6.48 0.77
CA GLU A 123 11.74 -6.86 -0.44
C GLU A 123 13.18 -7.28 -0.08
N GLY A 124 13.39 -8.56 0.06
CA GLY A 124 14.63 -9.09 0.65
C GLY A 124 14.59 -9.07 2.19
N PRO A 125 15.70 -9.43 2.84
CA PRO A 125 17.04 -9.79 2.33
C PRO A 125 17.14 -11.18 1.66
N PHE A 126 16.04 -11.85 1.45
CA PHE A 126 15.95 -13.23 0.96
C PHE A 126 15.86 -13.29 -0.57
N ILE A 127 16.77 -12.57 -1.25
CA ILE A 127 16.83 -12.47 -2.72
C ILE A 127 18.11 -13.11 -3.26
N ASP A 128 18.20 -13.27 -4.59
CA ASP A 128 19.39 -13.84 -5.24
C ASP A 128 20.47 -12.76 -5.43
N VAL A 129 21.64 -12.96 -4.82
CA VAL A 129 22.77 -12.03 -4.93
C VAL A 129 23.20 -11.77 -6.37
N ARG A 130 22.99 -12.74 -7.27
CA ARG A 130 23.34 -12.61 -8.71
C ARG A 130 22.41 -11.63 -9.44
N ARG A 131 21.26 -11.33 -8.87
CA ARG A 131 20.22 -10.44 -9.43
C ARG A 131 19.79 -9.36 -8.45
N LYS A 132 20.72 -8.97 -7.57
CA LYS A 132 20.43 -8.11 -6.43
C LYS A 132 19.98 -6.68 -6.79
N GLY A 133 20.29 -6.20 -8.00
CA GLY A 133 19.98 -4.79 -8.34
C GLY A 133 20.64 -3.81 -7.35
N ALA A 134 19.82 -2.95 -6.79
CA ALA A 134 20.24 -1.92 -5.82
C ALA A 134 20.46 -2.46 -4.40
N HIS A 135 20.09 -3.72 -4.11
CA HIS A 135 20.19 -4.27 -2.77
C HIS A 135 21.66 -4.47 -2.32
N PRO A 136 22.02 -4.08 -1.08
CA PRO A 136 23.37 -4.25 -0.54
C PRO A 136 23.68 -5.73 -0.34
N ALA A 137 24.70 -6.24 -1.08
CA ALA A 137 25.02 -7.66 -1.11
C ALA A 137 25.38 -8.26 0.25
N GLN A 138 25.99 -7.45 1.14
CA GLN A 138 26.42 -7.88 2.47
C GLN A 138 25.27 -8.28 3.42
N HIS A 139 24.05 -7.86 3.13
CA HIS A 139 22.85 -8.17 3.91
C HIS A 139 21.96 -9.25 3.29
N ILE A 140 22.24 -9.64 2.03
CA ILE A 140 21.50 -10.72 1.35
C ILE A 140 21.85 -12.05 2.01
N ARG A 141 20.83 -12.83 2.34
CA ARG A 141 21.01 -14.14 3.01
C ARG A 141 19.84 -15.09 2.75
N VAL A 142 20.03 -16.34 3.10
CA VAL A 142 18.99 -17.36 3.07
C VAL A 142 18.02 -17.12 4.24
N MET A 143 16.72 -17.34 3.98
CA MET A 143 15.67 -17.26 5.00
C MET A 143 15.76 -18.45 5.95
N THR A 144 15.60 -18.16 7.23
CA THR A 144 15.48 -19.17 8.30
C THR A 144 14.01 -19.31 8.75
N GLU A 145 13.70 -20.36 9.52
CA GLU A 145 12.39 -20.50 10.18
C GLU A 145 12.04 -19.30 11.05
N ALA A 146 13.01 -18.80 11.82
CA ALA A 146 12.81 -17.63 12.67
C ALA A 146 12.47 -16.36 11.88
N ASP A 147 13.01 -16.21 10.67
CA ASP A 147 12.67 -15.10 9.80
C ASP A 147 11.22 -15.18 9.33
N ALA A 148 10.79 -16.36 8.89
CA ALA A 148 9.42 -16.57 8.47
C ALA A 148 8.44 -16.32 9.63
N ASP A 149 8.75 -16.81 10.82
CA ASP A 149 7.94 -16.57 12.02
C ASP A 149 7.85 -15.09 12.37
N ALA A 150 8.95 -14.34 12.24
CA ALA A 150 8.97 -12.90 12.49
C ALA A 150 8.10 -12.13 11.47
N LEU A 151 8.18 -12.48 10.17
CA LEU A 151 7.36 -11.86 9.13
C LEU A 151 5.86 -12.13 9.34
N ILE A 152 5.51 -13.37 9.71
CA ILE A 152 4.12 -13.77 10.02
C ILE A 152 3.61 -13.01 11.26
N ALA A 153 4.41 -12.97 12.33
CA ALA A 153 4.06 -12.26 13.56
C ALA A 153 3.84 -10.76 13.33
N ALA A 154 4.66 -10.16 12.45
CA ALA A 154 4.52 -8.76 12.02
C ALA A 154 3.37 -8.52 11.04
N ARG A 155 2.68 -9.57 10.59
CA ARG A 155 1.57 -9.50 9.61
C ARG A 155 1.95 -8.75 8.34
N VAL A 156 3.15 -9.04 7.82
CA VAL A 156 3.64 -8.46 6.58
C VAL A 156 2.64 -8.73 5.45
N ARG A 157 2.35 -7.73 4.63
CA ARG A 157 1.34 -7.84 3.56
C ARG A 157 1.89 -8.42 2.28
N VAL A 158 3.13 -8.08 1.97
CA VAL A 158 3.83 -8.57 0.77
C VAL A 158 5.25 -8.94 1.15
N VAL A 159 5.72 -10.07 0.66
CA VAL A 159 7.11 -10.50 0.82
C VAL A 159 7.66 -10.86 -0.56
N THR A 160 8.66 -10.13 -1.00
CA THR A 160 9.39 -10.43 -2.25
C THR A 160 10.62 -11.25 -1.92
N VAL A 161 10.68 -12.46 -2.46
CA VAL A 161 11.74 -13.43 -2.21
C VAL A 161 12.26 -14.06 -3.50
N ALA A 162 13.48 -14.60 -3.46
CA ALA A 162 14.01 -15.41 -4.56
C ALA A 162 14.05 -16.90 -4.15
N PRO A 163 13.65 -17.83 -5.03
CA PRO A 163 13.73 -19.28 -4.76
C PRO A 163 15.13 -19.78 -4.39
N ALA A 164 16.17 -19.04 -4.78
CA ALA A 164 17.55 -19.36 -4.41
C ALA A 164 17.85 -19.13 -2.93
N SER A 165 17.03 -18.32 -2.23
CA SER A 165 17.25 -17.89 -0.86
C SER A 165 16.12 -18.32 0.10
N VAL A 166 15.08 -18.96 -0.41
CA VAL A 166 13.92 -19.40 0.38
C VAL A 166 13.49 -20.79 -0.09
N SER A 167 13.35 -21.72 0.83
CA SER A 167 12.83 -23.06 0.50
C SER A 167 11.33 -23.02 0.20
N LEU A 168 10.84 -23.96 -0.59
CA LEU A 168 9.40 -24.11 -0.88
C LEU A 168 8.57 -24.30 0.40
N ALA A 169 9.12 -24.98 1.40
CA ALA A 169 8.45 -25.15 2.69
C ALA A 169 8.23 -23.80 3.40
N LEU A 170 9.23 -22.93 3.39
CA LEU A 170 9.12 -21.59 3.98
C LEU A 170 8.20 -20.66 3.18
N ILE A 171 8.19 -20.79 1.85
CA ILE A 171 7.23 -20.05 1.00
C ILE A 171 5.79 -20.48 1.33
N GLY A 172 5.56 -21.79 1.51
CA GLY A 172 4.24 -22.30 1.89
C GLY A 172 3.80 -21.97 3.31
N LYS A 173 4.74 -21.56 4.18
CA LYS A 173 4.48 -21.13 5.54
C LYS A 173 4.06 -19.64 5.61
N LEU A 174 4.62 -18.79 4.72
CA LEU A 174 4.32 -17.36 4.61
C LEU A 174 2.91 -17.11 4.05
#